data_2fa40f486227818aaf25d563c59101fb
#
_entry.id   2fa40f486227818aaf25d563c59101fb
#
_cell.length_a   1.000
_cell.length_b   1.000
_cell.length_c   1.000
_cell.angle_alpha   90.00
_cell.angle_beta   90.00
_cell.angle_gamma   90.00
#
_symmetry.space_group_name_H-M   'P 1'
#
loop_
_entity.id
_entity.type
_entity.pdbx_description
1 polymer ?
#
loop_
_entity_poly.entity_id
_entity_poly.type
_entity_poly.pdbx_seq_one_letter_code
_entity_poly.pdbx_strand_id
1 'polypeptide(L)'
;GSNQAGRSRKQIILIRHGLRGLHGLRMIYEKLTKEIISAFYEVHNTLGFGFLEQVYQNALYKELLRRGLFCQSQKEMEVYYKGEMVGRYIADIVVNDEIILELKAVTTLRPEHEWQLVNYLKATGLEVGLLLNFGVAAEVKRKILTHHS
;
A
#
# COMPACT_ATOMS: atom_id res chain seq x y z
N GLY A 1 7.61 -2.20 19.36
CA GLY A 1 7.52 -1.22 18.32
C GLY A 1 6.18 -1.21 17.60
N SER A 2 6.00 -0.24 16.77
CA SER A 2 4.75 -0.04 16.04
C SER A 2 4.37 -1.26 15.18
N ASN A 3 5.37 -1.97 14.64
CA ASN A 3 5.12 -3.15 13.80
C ASN A 3 4.53 -4.31 14.61
N GLN A 4 4.99 -4.50 15.84
CA GLN A 4 4.47 -5.56 16.68
C GLN A 4 3.03 -5.27 17.11
N ALA A 5 2.73 -4.02 17.42
CA ALA A 5 1.38 -3.62 17.78
C ALA A 5 0.40 -3.85 16.61
N GLY A 6 0.81 -3.49 15.41
CA GLY A 6 -0.01 -3.72 14.23
C GLY A 6 -0.22 -5.20 13.93
N ARG A 7 0.85 -5.98 14.07
CA ARG A 7 0.79 -7.43 13.85
C ARG A 7 -0.12 -8.08 14.88
N SER A 8 0.04 -7.70 16.15
CA SER A 8 -0.79 -8.22 17.24
C SER A 8 -2.27 -7.91 17.02
N ARG A 9 -2.57 -6.69 16.59
CA ARG A 9 -3.95 -6.28 16.32
C ARG A 9 -4.58 -7.11 15.22
N LYS A 10 -3.83 -7.40 14.13
CA LYS A 10 -4.33 -8.25 13.04
C LYS A 10 -4.57 -9.67 13.50
N GLN A 11 -3.67 -10.21 14.31
CA GLN A 11 -3.85 -11.55 14.86
C GLN A 11 -5.10 -11.65 15.75
N ILE A 12 -5.34 -10.63 16.56
CA ILE A 12 -6.54 -10.59 17.41
C ILE A 12 -7.80 -10.63 16.55
N ILE A 13 -7.83 -9.89 15.44
CA ILE A 13 -8.96 -9.90 14.51
C ILE A 13 -9.17 -11.30 13.93
N LEU A 14 -8.11 -11.96 13.46
CA LEU A 14 -8.19 -13.29 12.88
C LEU A 14 -8.66 -14.32 13.89
N ILE A 15 -8.16 -14.29 15.11
CA ILE A 15 -8.57 -15.19 16.18
C ILE A 15 -10.05 -14.99 16.51
N ARG A 16 -10.48 -13.74 16.62
CA ARG A 16 -11.85 -13.39 16.99
C ARG A 16 -12.87 -13.90 15.98
N HIS A 17 -12.54 -13.87 14.69
CA HIS A 17 -13.48 -14.20 13.63
C HIS A 17 -13.27 -15.59 13.04
N GLY A 18 -12.16 -16.26 13.34
CA GLY A 18 -11.86 -17.59 12.82
C GLY A 18 -11.78 -17.60 11.29
N LEU A 19 -12.17 -18.74 10.69
CA LEU A 19 -12.12 -18.89 9.23
C LEU A 19 -13.07 -17.94 8.53
N ARG A 20 -14.23 -17.67 9.12
CA ARG A 20 -15.20 -16.72 8.58
C ARG A 20 -14.61 -15.32 8.61
N GLY A 21 -13.84 -14.98 9.66
CA GLY A 21 -13.16 -13.70 9.76
C GLY A 21 -12.08 -13.53 8.71
N LEU A 22 -11.35 -14.61 8.40
CA LEU A 22 -10.34 -14.58 7.34
C LEU A 22 -10.97 -14.26 5.99
N HIS A 23 -12.10 -14.88 5.68
CA HIS A 23 -12.82 -14.63 4.44
C HIS A 23 -13.34 -13.19 4.41
N GLY A 24 -13.95 -12.72 5.51
CA GLY A 24 -14.45 -11.36 5.60
C GLY A 24 -13.34 -10.32 5.47
N LEU A 25 -12.19 -10.56 6.11
CA LEU A 25 -11.03 -9.67 6.04
C LEU A 25 -10.50 -9.62 4.61
N ARG A 26 -10.41 -10.76 3.93
CA ARG A 26 -9.98 -10.81 2.53
C ARG A 26 -10.91 -9.99 1.64
N MET A 27 -12.22 -10.10 1.84
CA MET A 27 -13.20 -9.33 1.07
C MET A 27 -13.04 -7.82 1.30
N ILE A 28 -12.76 -7.41 2.54
CA ILE A 28 -12.54 -6.01 2.86
C ILE A 28 -11.31 -5.49 2.11
N TYR A 29 -10.21 -6.24 2.11
CA TYR A 29 -9.01 -5.86 1.37
C TYR A 29 -9.27 -5.79 -0.14
N GLU A 30 -10.02 -6.73 -0.68
CA GLU A 30 -10.34 -6.73 -2.11
C GLU A 30 -11.19 -5.53 -2.49
N LYS A 31 -12.20 -5.21 -1.69
CA LYS A 31 -13.07 -4.06 -1.94
C LYS A 31 -12.27 -2.76 -1.87
N LEU A 32 -11.45 -2.60 -0.84
CA LEU A 32 -10.61 -1.42 -0.68
C LEU A 32 -9.59 -1.32 -1.82
N THR A 33 -8.98 -2.42 -2.21
CA THR A 33 -8.03 -2.47 -3.31
C THR A 33 -8.68 -2.04 -4.63
N LYS A 34 -9.90 -2.52 -4.90
CA LYS A 34 -10.64 -2.12 -6.10
C LYS A 34 -10.90 -0.62 -6.14
N GLU A 35 -11.27 -0.06 -4.99
CA GLU A 35 -11.53 1.38 -4.89
C GLU A 35 -10.26 2.18 -5.15
N ILE A 36 -9.15 1.75 -4.60
CA ILE A 36 -7.86 2.40 -4.81
C ILE A 36 -7.45 2.32 -6.29
N ILE A 37 -7.60 1.16 -6.90
CA ILE A 37 -7.24 0.96 -8.31
C ILE A 37 -8.15 1.82 -9.20
N SER A 38 -9.43 1.91 -8.88
CA SER A 38 -10.36 2.78 -9.59
C SER A 38 -9.91 4.24 -9.52
N ALA A 39 -9.50 4.70 -8.34
CA ALA A 39 -8.97 6.06 -8.15
C ALA A 39 -7.70 6.27 -8.98
N PHE A 40 -6.81 5.28 -9.00
CA PHE A 40 -5.59 5.33 -9.79
C PHE A 40 -5.90 5.50 -11.29
N TYR A 41 -6.82 4.71 -11.82
CA TYR A 41 -7.21 4.85 -13.22
C TYR A 41 -7.87 6.20 -13.52
N GLU A 42 -8.68 6.70 -12.60
CA GLU A 42 -9.28 8.03 -12.76
C GLU A 42 -8.21 9.11 -12.89
N VAL A 43 -7.20 9.06 -12.05
CA VAL A 43 -6.09 10.02 -12.11
C VAL A 43 -5.32 9.87 -13.42
N HIS A 44 -4.98 8.64 -13.80
CA HIS A 44 -4.23 8.40 -15.04
C HIS A 44 -5.03 8.85 -16.28
N ASN A 45 -6.32 8.53 -16.31
CA ASN A 45 -7.18 8.92 -17.42
C ASN A 45 -7.33 10.44 -17.54
N THR A 46 -7.35 11.13 -16.40
CA THR A 46 -7.52 12.58 -16.38
C THR A 46 -6.23 13.31 -16.73
N LEU A 47 -5.10 12.91 -16.13
CA LEU A 47 -3.83 13.61 -16.30
C LEU A 47 -3.01 13.14 -17.49
N GLY A 48 -3.14 11.86 -17.83
CA GLY A 48 -2.33 11.27 -18.89
C GLY A 48 -0.89 11.03 -18.44
N PHE A 49 -0.06 10.71 -19.40
CA PHE A 49 1.34 10.37 -19.19
C PHE A 49 2.23 11.62 -19.27
N GLY A 50 3.32 11.63 -18.51
CA GLY A 50 4.39 12.60 -18.70
C GLY A 50 4.61 13.59 -17.56
N PHE A 51 3.78 13.58 -16.54
CA PHE A 51 4.01 14.40 -15.36
C PHE A 51 5.04 13.79 -14.44
N LEU A 52 5.61 14.61 -13.56
CA LEU A 52 6.48 14.12 -12.49
C LEU A 52 5.70 13.26 -11.51
N GLU A 53 6.39 12.30 -10.90
CA GLU A 53 5.79 11.38 -9.93
C GLU A 53 5.03 12.11 -8.82
N GLN A 54 5.57 13.22 -8.34
CA GLN A 54 4.94 13.99 -7.25
C GLN A 54 3.56 14.54 -7.66
N VAL A 55 3.37 14.89 -8.92
CA VAL A 55 2.08 15.38 -9.41
C VAL A 55 1.03 14.27 -9.30
N TYR A 56 1.39 13.08 -9.73
CA TYR A 56 0.49 11.92 -9.63
C TYR A 56 0.18 11.56 -8.18
N GLN A 57 1.18 11.63 -7.32
CA GLN A 57 0.99 11.34 -5.90
C GLN A 57 0.00 12.32 -5.27
N ASN A 58 0.16 13.61 -5.54
CA ASN A 58 -0.75 14.62 -5.03
C ASN A 58 -2.17 14.41 -5.56
N ALA A 59 -2.31 14.10 -6.84
CA ALA A 59 -3.61 13.88 -7.46
C ALA A 59 -4.30 12.64 -6.89
N LEU A 60 -3.56 11.54 -6.75
CA LEU A 60 -4.12 10.30 -6.20
C LEU A 60 -4.54 10.49 -4.74
N TYR A 61 -3.71 11.16 -3.95
CA TYR A 61 -4.06 11.46 -2.56
C TYR A 61 -5.38 12.21 -2.47
N LYS A 62 -5.54 13.25 -3.28
CA LYS A 62 -6.78 14.04 -3.32
C LYS A 62 -7.97 13.20 -3.78
N GLU A 63 -7.78 12.36 -4.77
CA GLU A 63 -8.86 11.51 -5.27
C GLU A 63 -9.31 10.49 -4.21
N LEU A 64 -8.36 9.90 -3.50
CA LEU A 64 -8.68 8.96 -2.41
C LEU A 64 -9.45 9.65 -1.29
N LEU A 65 -9.06 10.87 -0.92
CA LEU A 65 -9.80 11.64 0.07
C LEU A 65 -11.22 11.96 -0.39
N ARG A 66 -11.39 12.32 -1.66
CA ARG A 66 -12.72 12.58 -2.23
C ARG A 66 -13.63 11.36 -2.16
N ARG A 67 -13.05 10.16 -2.22
CA ARG A 67 -13.79 8.91 -2.10
C ARG A 67 -14.05 8.50 -0.66
N GLY A 68 -13.67 9.35 0.29
CA GLY A 68 -13.93 9.09 1.71
C GLY A 68 -12.96 8.12 2.37
N LEU A 69 -11.82 7.85 1.73
CA LEU A 69 -10.84 6.93 2.29
C LEU A 69 -9.87 7.67 3.21
N PHE A 70 -9.54 7.05 4.34
CA PHE A 70 -8.51 7.58 5.23
C PHE A 70 -7.15 7.21 4.64
N CYS A 71 -6.33 8.21 4.35
CA CYS A 71 -5.00 7.96 3.82
C CYS A 71 -3.99 8.98 4.32
N GLN A 72 -2.74 8.56 4.38
CA GLN A 72 -1.62 9.37 4.82
C GLN A 72 -0.59 9.41 3.70
N SER A 73 -0.19 10.64 3.33
CA SER A 73 0.80 10.88 2.28
C SER A 73 2.17 11.00 2.93
N GLN A 74 3.20 10.45 2.31
CA GLN A 74 4.58 10.52 2.78
C GLN A 74 4.70 10.03 4.23
N LYS A 75 4.16 8.87 4.49
CA LYS A 75 4.15 8.32 5.85
C LYS A 75 5.50 7.71 6.19
N GLU A 76 6.13 8.20 7.26
CA GLU A 76 7.37 7.65 7.77
C GLU A 76 7.10 6.34 8.53
N MET A 77 7.87 5.32 8.18
CA MET A 77 7.77 3.99 8.78
C MET A 77 9.16 3.56 9.21
N GLU A 78 9.26 2.95 10.39
CA GLU A 78 10.53 2.52 10.95
C GLU A 78 10.80 1.06 10.62
N VAL A 79 12.07 0.74 10.32
CA VAL A 79 12.51 -0.63 10.03
C VAL A 79 13.35 -1.10 11.21
N TYR A 80 13.01 -2.27 11.75
CA TYR A 80 13.67 -2.83 12.94
C TYR A 80 14.39 -4.12 12.61
N TYR A 81 15.53 -4.31 13.26
CA TYR A 81 16.30 -5.56 13.23
C TYR A 81 16.58 -5.97 14.68
N LYS A 82 16.04 -7.12 15.07
CA LYS A 82 16.20 -7.65 16.44
C LYS A 82 15.86 -6.61 17.51
N GLY A 83 14.76 -5.88 17.30
CA GLY A 83 14.27 -4.91 18.27
C GLY A 83 14.92 -3.54 18.19
N GLU A 84 15.92 -3.35 17.35
CA GLU A 84 16.61 -2.08 17.19
C GLU A 84 16.26 -1.43 15.86
N MET A 85 16.04 -0.13 15.88
CA MET A 85 15.73 0.62 14.66
C MET A 85 17.00 0.74 13.83
N VAL A 86 16.93 0.22 12.58
CA VAL A 86 18.07 0.22 11.67
C VAL A 86 17.86 1.12 10.46
N GLY A 87 16.66 1.66 10.28
CA GLY A 87 16.40 2.55 9.17
C GLY A 87 14.99 3.05 9.17
N ARG A 88 14.73 3.98 8.25
CA ARG A 88 13.42 4.57 8.04
C ARG A 88 13.07 4.50 6.57
N TYR A 89 11.78 4.41 6.34
CA TYR A 89 11.24 4.31 5.00
C TYR A 89 10.02 5.23 4.93
N ILE A 90 9.88 5.95 3.81
CA ILE A 90 8.75 6.84 3.62
C ILE A 90 7.87 6.23 2.55
N ALA A 91 6.66 5.81 2.94
CA ALA A 91 5.67 5.30 2.01
C ALA A 91 5.00 6.47 1.30
N ASP A 92 4.80 6.34 -0.01
CA ASP A 92 4.14 7.41 -0.78
C ASP A 92 2.75 7.69 -0.23
N ILE A 93 1.92 6.65 -0.11
CA ILE A 93 0.59 6.76 0.50
C ILE A 93 0.31 5.46 1.26
N VAL A 94 -0.32 5.59 2.43
CA VAL A 94 -0.84 4.44 3.16
C VAL A 94 -2.35 4.66 3.35
N VAL A 95 -3.14 3.68 2.93
CA VAL A 95 -4.61 3.75 2.98
C VAL A 95 -5.12 2.90 4.13
N ASN A 96 -5.94 3.51 4.99
CA ASN A 96 -6.58 2.87 6.16
C ASN A 96 -5.60 2.16 7.11
N ASP A 97 -4.35 2.62 7.15
CA ASP A 97 -3.29 1.96 7.91
C ASP A 97 -3.09 0.49 7.51
N GLU A 98 -3.52 0.11 6.32
CA GLU A 98 -3.54 -1.30 5.90
C GLU A 98 -2.84 -1.57 4.57
N ILE A 99 -2.92 -0.64 3.63
CA ILE A 99 -2.40 -0.86 2.28
C ILE A 99 -1.35 0.20 1.95
N ILE A 100 -0.16 -0.25 1.60
CA ILE A 100 0.92 0.63 1.15
C ILE A 100 0.77 0.85 -0.36
N LEU A 101 0.80 2.09 -0.79
CA LEU A 101 0.85 2.45 -2.21
C LEU A 101 2.22 3.01 -2.52
N GLU A 102 2.90 2.39 -3.48
CA GLU A 102 4.14 2.92 -4.04
C GLU A 102 3.87 3.35 -5.46
N LEU A 103 4.19 4.60 -5.78
CA LEU A 103 3.91 5.18 -7.07
C LEU A 103 5.18 5.31 -7.88
N LYS A 104 5.06 5.05 -9.18
CA LYS A 104 6.11 5.25 -10.16
C LYS A 104 5.52 6.00 -11.36
N ALA A 105 6.39 6.68 -12.09
CA ALA A 105 6.04 7.35 -13.33
C ALA A 105 7.14 7.02 -14.35
N VAL A 106 7.27 5.74 -14.64
CA VAL A 106 8.32 5.21 -15.52
C VAL A 106 7.70 4.52 -16.72
N THR A 107 8.47 4.39 -17.79
CA THR A 107 7.99 3.75 -19.00
C THR A 107 7.68 2.27 -18.76
N THR A 108 8.53 1.59 -18.00
CA THR A 108 8.39 0.16 -17.71
C THR A 108 8.76 -0.10 -16.25
N LEU A 109 7.88 -0.80 -15.53
CA LEU A 109 8.21 -1.25 -14.18
C LEU A 109 9.30 -2.33 -14.23
N ARG A 110 10.21 -2.27 -13.26
CA ARG A 110 11.28 -3.24 -13.12
C ARG A 110 11.02 -4.18 -11.96
N PRO A 111 11.56 -5.40 -12.01
CA PRO A 111 11.40 -6.33 -10.88
C PRO A 111 11.88 -5.76 -9.55
N GLU A 112 12.89 -4.89 -9.54
CA GLU A 112 13.41 -4.27 -8.32
C GLU A 112 12.34 -3.46 -7.60
N HIS A 113 11.43 -2.81 -8.35
CA HIS A 113 10.35 -2.04 -7.76
C HIS A 113 9.40 -2.95 -6.96
N GLU A 114 9.13 -4.14 -7.50
CA GLU A 114 8.28 -5.11 -6.83
C GLU A 114 8.96 -5.71 -5.59
N TRP A 115 10.26 -6.03 -5.70
CA TRP A 115 11.03 -6.56 -4.56
C TRP A 115 11.09 -5.55 -3.43
N GLN A 116 11.26 -4.28 -3.74
CA GLN A 116 11.30 -3.22 -2.76
C GLN A 116 9.98 -3.15 -1.99
N LEU A 117 8.86 -3.21 -2.69
CA LEU A 117 7.56 -3.20 -2.05
C LEU A 117 7.38 -4.39 -1.10
N VAL A 118 7.77 -5.59 -1.54
CA VAL A 118 7.70 -6.79 -0.69
C VAL A 118 8.56 -6.61 0.56
N ASN A 119 9.75 -6.03 0.42
CA ASN A 119 10.62 -5.77 1.57
C ASN A 119 9.98 -4.79 2.55
N TYR A 120 9.28 -3.78 2.05
CA TYR A 120 8.56 -2.85 2.92
C TYR A 120 7.43 -3.54 3.67
N LEU A 121 6.72 -4.46 3.01
CA LEU A 121 5.70 -5.24 3.70
C LEU A 121 6.31 -6.11 4.81
N LYS A 122 7.47 -6.72 4.54
CA LYS A 122 8.19 -7.49 5.58
C LYS A 122 8.54 -6.61 6.77
N ALA A 123 9.05 -5.42 6.50
CA ALA A 123 9.55 -4.53 7.54
C ALA A 123 8.43 -3.90 8.37
N THR A 124 7.30 -3.60 7.76
CA THR A 124 6.22 -2.84 8.41
C THR A 124 5.15 -3.71 9.05
N GLY A 125 5.08 -4.99 8.70
CA GLY A 125 4.03 -5.86 9.16
C GLY A 125 2.70 -5.71 8.42
N LEU A 126 2.63 -4.80 7.45
CA LEU A 126 1.45 -4.68 6.60
C LEU A 126 1.43 -5.84 5.60
N GLU A 127 0.25 -6.23 5.17
CA GLU A 127 0.11 -7.43 4.35
C GLU A 127 -0.15 -7.15 2.87
N VAL A 128 -0.65 -5.97 2.54
CA VAL A 128 -1.01 -5.65 1.16
C VAL A 128 -0.29 -4.39 0.70
N GLY A 129 0.28 -4.47 -0.49
CA GLY A 129 0.89 -3.32 -1.14
C GLY A 129 0.51 -3.27 -2.61
N LEU A 130 0.39 -2.08 -3.14
CA LEU A 130 0.13 -1.84 -4.55
C LEU A 130 1.24 -0.99 -5.12
N LEU A 131 1.81 -1.45 -6.21
CA LEU A 131 2.74 -0.67 -7.02
C LEU A 131 1.96 -0.13 -8.20
N LEU A 132 1.86 1.20 -8.28
CA LEU A 132 1.02 1.90 -9.26
C LEU A 132 1.93 2.71 -10.18
N ASN A 133 1.96 2.36 -11.45
CA ASN A 133 2.81 3.05 -12.40
C ASN A 133 1.99 3.94 -13.34
N PHE A 134 2.24 5.24 -13.27
CA PHE A 134 1.66 6.24 -14.18
C PHE A 134 2.56 6.37 -15.42
N GLY A 135 2.74 5.25 -16.11
CA GLY A 135 3.50 5.21 -17.37
C GLY A 135 2.62 5.55 -18.57
N VAL A 136 3.12 5.28 -19.78
CA VAL A 136 2.33 5.41 -21.00
C VAL A 136 1.05 4.61 -20.84
N ALA A 137 1.17 3.36 -20.39
CA ALA A 137 0.04 2.55 -19.95
C ALA A 137 0.01 2.54 -18.42
N ALA A 138 -1.19 2.56 -17.85
CA ALA A 138 -1.36 2.39 -16.42
C ALA A 138 -1.07 0.93 -16.05
N GLU A 139 -0.21 0.72 -15.05
CA GLU A 139 0.15 -0.62 -14.59
C GLU A 139 -0.06 -0.74 -13.10
N VAL A 140 -0.61 -1.88 -12.68
CA VAL A 140 -0.83 -2.19 -11.26
C VAL A 140 -0.18 -3.53 -10.94
N LYS A 141 0.64 -3.57 -9.89
CA LYS A 141 1.16 -4.82 -9.34
C LYS A 141 0.73 -4.91 -7.89
N ARG A 142 0.02 -5.97 -7.55
CA ARG A 142 -0.42 -6.22 -6.17
C ARG A 142 0.51 -7.23 -5.51
N LYS A 143 0.95 -6.91 -4.31
CA LYS A 143 1.76 -7.82 -3.49
C LYS A 143 1.02 -8.09 -2.19
N ILE A 144 0.99 -9.36 -1.82
CA ILE A 144 0.38 -9.80 -0.58
C ILE A 144 1.42 -10.62 0.18
N LEU A 145 1.65 -10.26 1.42
CA LEU A 145 2.58 -10.97 2.28
C LEU A 145 1.87 -11.30 3.59
N THR A 146 1.60 -12.58 3.80
CA THR A 146 0.98 -13.04 5.04
C THR A 146 2.04 -13.12 6.14
N HIS A 147 1.77 -12.45 7.26
CA HIS A 147 2.66 -12.49 8.40
C HIS A 147 2.22 -13.59 9.35
N HIS A 148 3.16 -14.45 9.72
CA HIS A 148 2.94 -15.49 10.72
C HIS A 148 3.62 -15.08 12.02
N SER A 149 2.91 -15.30 13.12
CA SER A 149 3.45 -15.03 14.44
C SER A 149 4.42 -16.09 14.89
#